data_0ecc053560bb1a550c2dce8f863fa9c9
#
_entry.id   0ecc053560bb1a550c2dce8f863fa9c9
#
_cell.length_a   1.000
_cell.length_b   1.000
_cell.length_c   1.000
_cell.angle_alpha   90.00
_cell.angle_beta   90.00
_cell.angle_gamma   90.00
#
_symmetry.space_group_name_H-M   'P 1'
#
loop_
_entity.id
_entity.type
_entity.pdbx_description
1 polymer ?
#
loop_
_entity_poly.entity_id
_entity_poly.type
_entity_poly.pdbx_seq_one_letter_code
_entity_poly.pdbx_strand_id
1 'polypeptide(L)'
;MHLTFACQLKCDIINNALKSILHLKQQMKELDEKKTQELLCTIMEWELAGVVRYTHYALMVTGPNRIPIVQFFQAQATESLLHAQQAGEILTGLDGHPSQKIAPIEETYKHSIRDLLEESLNHEKKALKKYKSLLEVVTDSSVYLEEYARTLIGQEELHQVELKKMLRDYS
;
A
#
# COMPACT_ATOMS: atom_id res chain seq x y z
N MET A 1 -36.99 -35.14 -36.58
CA MET A 1 -36.69 -33.72 -36.70
C MET A 1 -36.36 -33.02 -35.37
N HIS A 2 -36.46 -33.68 -34.20
CA HIS A 2 -36.22 -33.04 -32.87
C HIS A 2 -34.79 -33.21 -32.31
N LEU A 3 -33.94 -34.07 -32.87
CA LEU A 3 -32.56 -34.28 -32.36
C LEU A 3 -31.56 -33.19 -32.79
N THR A 4 -31.81 -32.49 -33.90
CA THR A 4 -30.91 -31.46 -34.45
C THR A 4 -30.97 -30.16 -33.69
N PHE A 5 -32.12 -29.79 -33.12
CA PHE A 5 -32.31 -28.53 -32.39
C PHE A 5 -31.60 -28.53 -31.01
N ALA A 6 -31.67 -29.68 -30.28
CA ALA A 6 -31.03 -29.82 -29.00
C ALA A 6 -29.48 -29.89 -29.12
N CYS A 7 -28.96 -30.42 -30.20
CA CYS A 7 -27.51 -30.45 -30.48
C CYS A 7 -26.98 -29.08 -30.82
N GLN A 8 -27.72 -28.30 -31.60
CA GLN A 8 -27.35 -26.92 -31.95
C GLN A 8 -27.31 -26.03 -30.70
N LEU A 9 -28.34 -26.11 -29.85
CA LEU A 9 -28.40 -25.33 -28.60
C LEU A 9 -27.22 -25.61 -27.65
N LYS A 10 -26.81 -26.86 -27.55
CA LYS A 10 -25.62 -27.25 -26.76
C LYS A 10 -24.33 -26.71 -27.36
N CYS A 11 -24.16 -26.75 -28.67
CA CYS A 11 -23.02 -26.15 -29.37
C CYS A 11 -22.95 -24.64 -29.16
N ASP A 12 -24.08 -23.94 -29.22
CA ASP A 12 -24.13 -22.49 -29.03
C ASP A 12 -23.80 -22.08 -27.57
N ILE A 13 -24.26 -22.84 -26.57
CA ILE A 13 -23.93 -22.63 -25.17
C ILE A 13 -22.43 -22.83 -24.93
N ILE A 14 -21.84 -23.91 -25.47
CA ILE A 14 -20.41 -24.21 -25.33
C ILE A 14 -19.58 -23.13 -26.03
N ASN A 15 -19.95 -22.71 -27.22
CA ASN A 15 -19.26 -21.65 -27.95
C ASN A 15 -19.33 -20.29 -27.25
N ASN A 16 -20.47 -19.96 -26.65
CA ASN A 16 -20.60 -18.72 -25.84
C ASN A 16 -19.80 -18.80 -24.56
N ALA A 17 -19.76 -19.94 -23.87
CA ALA A 17 -18.91 -20.14 -22.68
C ALA A 17 -17.43 -20.07 -23.05
N LEU A 18 -16.99 -20.69 -24.16
CA LEU A 18 -15.62 -20.59 -24.67
C LEU A 18 -15.24 -19.16 -25.06
N LYS A 19 -16.13 -18.42 -25.72
CA LYS A 19 -15.91 -17.02 -26.03
C LYS A 19 -15.78 -16.17 -24.77
N SER A 20 -16.60 -16.40 -23.74
CA SER A 20 -16.52 -15.73 -22.45
C SER A 20 -15.20 -16.05 -21.70
N ILE A 21 -14.75 -17.30 -21.72
CA ILE A 21 -13.48 -17.72 -21.14
C ILE A 21 -12.28 -17.13 -21.91
N LEU A 22 -12.36 -17.09 -23.23
CA LEU A 22 -11.34 -16.44 -24.07
C LEU A 22 -11.31 -14.93 -23.86
N HIS A 23 -12.46 -14.30 -23.68
CA HIS A 23 -12.54 -12.86 -23.37
C HIS A 23 -11.96 -12.53 -21.99
N LEU A 24 -12.21 -13.39 -20.98
CA LEU A 24 -11.59 -13.28 -19.65
C LEU A 24 -10.07 -13.48 -19.70
N LYS A 25 -9.58 -14.43 -20.50
CA LYS A 25 -8.12 -14.60 -20.71
C LYS A 25 -7.47 -13.43 -21.48
N GLN A 26 -8.25 -12.69 -22.26
CA GLN A 26 -7.77 -11.56 -23.06
C GLN A 26 -7.76 -10.24 -22.25
N GLN A 27 -8.29 -10.24 -21.01
CA GLN A 27 -8.36 -9.05 -20.14
C GLN A 27 -7.17 -8.88 -19.18
N MET A 28 -6.40 -9.94 -18.92
CA MET A 28 -5.21 -9.81 -18.06
C MET A 28 -4.04 -9.24 -18.87
N LYS A 29 -3.52 -8.09 -18.43
CA LYS A 29 -2.29 -7.50 -18.98
C LYS A 29 -1.08 -8.30 -18.52
N GLU A 30 -0.01 -8.26 -19.27
CA GLU A 30 1.31 -8.71 -18.81
C GLU A 30 1.81 -7.77 -17.69
N LEU A 31 2.37 -8.34 -16.62
CA LEU A 31 2.90 -7.56 -15.51
C LEU A 31 4.18 -6.85 -15.95
N ASP A 32 4.26 -5.55 -15.77
CA ASP A 32 5.52 -4.80 -15.85
C ASP A 32 6.34 -5.08 -14.57
N GLU A 33 7.04 -6.22 -14.56
CA GLU A 33 7.82 -6.67 -13.41
C GLU A 33 8.85 -5.63 -12.98
N LYS A 34 9.58 -5.05 -13.94
CA LYS A 34 10.62 -4.06 -13.65
C LYS A 34 10.04 -2.84 -12.94
N LYS A 35 8.95 -2.30 -13.45
CA LYS A 35 8.28 -1.14 -12.85
C LYS A 35 7.69 -1.48 -11.49
N THR A 36 7.13 -2.67 -11.35
CA THR A 36 6.60 -3.18 -10.08
C THR A 36 7.71 -3.31 -9.03
N GLN A 37 8.86 -3.89 -9.38
CA GLN A 37 10.03 -3.98 -8.50
C GLN A 37 10.54 -2.60 -8.06
N GLU A 38 10.63 -1.63 -8.97
CA GLU A 38 11.04 -0.25 -8.66
C GLU A 38 10.09 0.41 -7.64
N LEU A 39 8.78 0.22 -7.81
CA LEU A 39 7.77 0.79 -6.92
C LEU A 39 7.78 0.10 -5.55
N LEU A 40 7.86 -1.23 -5.50
CA LEU A 40 7.96 -1.98 -4.24
C LEU A 40 9.22 -1.59 -3.45
N CYS A 41 10.37 -1.44 -4.12
CA CYS A 41 11.59 -0.95 -3.48
C CYS A 41 11.42 0.46 -2.91
N THR A 42 10.77 1.36 -3.67
CA THR A 42 10.47 2.72 -3.23
C THR A 42 9.50 2.75 -2.04
N ILE A 43 8.49 1.87 -2.02
CA ILE A 43 7.56 1.70 -0.90
C ILE A 43 8.36 1.23 0.33
N MET A 44 9.13 0.17 0.21
CA MET A 44 9.95 -0.37 1.30
C MET A 44 10.87 0.70 1.91
N GLU A 45 11.58 1.48 1.08
CA GLU A 45 12.44 2.58 1.56
C GLU A 45 11.63 3.67 2.29
N TRP A 46 10.41 3.94 1.85
CA TRP A 46 9.53 4.92 2.48
C TRP A 46 9.02 4.45 3.83
N GLU A 47 8.60 3.20 3.92
CA GLU A 47 8.15 2.59 5.18
C GLU A 47 9.30 2.49 6.20
N LEU A 48 10.52 2.14 5.77
CA LEU A 48 11.70 2.16 6.64
C LEU A 48 12.00 3.58 7.16
N ALA A 49 11.78 4.61 6.34
CA ALA A 49 11.85 5.99 6.80
C ALA A 49 10.74 6.31 7.82
N GLY A 50 9.55 5.72 7.68
CA GLY A 50 8.46 5.76 8.67
C GLY A 50 8.89 5.19 10.02
N VAL A 51 9.55 4.03 10.03
CA VAL A 51 10.09 3.42 11.26
C VAL A 51 11.00 4.39 12.01
N VAL A 52 11.95 5.01 11.31
CA VAL A 52 12.89 5.97 11.92
C VAL A 52 12.14 7.20 12.42
N ARG A 53 11.24 7.76 11.61
CA ARG A 53 10.45 8.96 11.91
C ARG A 53 9.58 8.76 13.15
N TYR A 54 8.77 7.72 13.19
CA TYR A 54 7.85 7.46 14.30
C TYR A 54 8.57 7.05 15.58
N THR A 55 9.70 6.34 15.48
CA THR A 55 10.58 6.09 16.63
C THR A 55 11.11 7.40 17.19
N HIS A 56 11.62 8.31 16.35
CA HIS A 56 12.09 9.63 16.76
C HIS A 56 10.96 10.44 17.44
N TYR A 57 9.78 10.49 16.84
CA TYR A 57 8.64 11.22 17.40
C TYR A 57 8.25 10.68 18.78
N ALA A 58 8.20 9.36 18.97
CA ALA A 58 7.91 8.74 20.25
C ALA A 58 8.89 9.18 21.35
N LEU A 59 10.18 9.38 20.99
CA LEU A 59 11.21 9.85 21.93
C LEU A 59 11.05 11.33 22.27
N MET A 60 10.60 12.16 21.32
CA MET A 60 10.52 13.61 21.47
C MET A 60 9.25 14.11 22.18
N VAL A 61 8.17 13.33 22.22
CA VAL A 61 6.93 13.74 22.89
C VAL A 61 7.12 14.01 24.38
N THR A 62 6.68 15.17 24.84
CA THR A 62 6.67 15.59 26.25
C THR A 62 5.28 16.09 26.68
N GLY A 63 5.10 16.37 27.97
CA GLY A 63 3.87 16.95 28.50
C GLY A 63 2.81 15.94 28.95
N PRO A 64 1.61 16.43 29.36
CA PRO A 64 0.60 15.59 30.02
C PRO A 64 0.00 14.50 29.14
N ASN A 65 -0.02 14.70 27.81
CA ASN A 65 -0.54 13.73 26.84
C ASN A 65 0.52 12.74 26.32
N ARG A 66 1.71 12.73 26.92
CA ARG A 66 2.84 11.92 26.46
C ARG A 66 2.49 10.44 26.32
N ILE A 67 1.86 9.83 27.31
CA ILE A 67 1.66 8.37 27.35
C ILE A 67 0.88 7.87 26.13
N PRO A 68 -0.35 8.36 25.86
CA PRO A 68 -1.11 7.89 24.70
C PRO A 68 -0.47 8.24 23.36
N ILE A 69 0.19 9.39 23.24
CA ILE A 69 0.83 9.81 21.99
C ILE A 69 2.09 8.98 21.69
N VAL A 70 2.89 8.65 22.71
CA VAL A 70 4.04 7.75 22.56
C VAL A 70 3.58 6.36 22.11
N GLN A 71 2.51 5.82 22.72
CA GLN A 71 1.95 4.53 22.32
C GLN A 71 1.47 4.54 20.85
N PHE A 72 0.82 5.61 20.44
CA PHE A 72 0.41 5.81 19.04
C PHE A 72 1.63 5.78 18.10
N PHE A 73 2.67 6.57 18.33
CA PHE A 73 3.84 6.60 17.46
C PHE A 73 4.62 5.27 17.47
N GLN A 74 4.70 4.58 18.59
CA GLN A 74 5.33 3.25 18.66
C GLN A 74 4.55 2.21 17.85
N ALA A 75 3.21 2.26 17.87
CA ALA A 75 2.38 1.41 17.03
C ALA A 75 2.61 1.71 15.55
N GLN A 76 2.65 2.99 15.16
CA GLN A 76 2.94 3.40 13.77
C GLN A 76 4.33 2.96 13.30
N ALA A 77 5.36 3.02 14.16
CA ALA A 77 6.70 2.52 13.82
C ALA A 77 6.69 1.00 13.57
N THR A 78 5.94 0.25 14.38
CA THR A 78 5.81 -1.20 14.23
C THR A 78 5.07 -1.56 12.94
N GLU A 79 4.02 -0.84 12.61
CA GLU A 79 3.22 -1.04 11.40
C GLU A 79 4.03 -0.72 10.13
N SER A 80 4.74 0.41 10.12
CA SER A 80 5.65 0.76 9.02
C SER A 80 6.72 -0.32 8.78
N LEU A 81 7.26 -0.94 9.85
CA LEU A 81 8.19 -2.05 9.70
C LEU A 81 7.53 -3.27 9.04
N LEU A 82 6.30 -3.59 9.43
CA LEU A 82 5.53 -4.68 8.81
C LEU A 82 5.28 -4.41 7.32
N HIS A 83 4.89 -3.20 6.98
CA HIS A 83 4.66 -2.81 5.58
C HIS A 83 5.95 -2.87 4.75
N ALA A 84 7.08 -2.42 5.31
CA ALA A 84 8.39 -2.55 4.66
C ALA A 84 8.76 -4.01 4.39
N GLN A 85 8.54 -4.90 5.36
CA GLN A 85 8.79 -6.34 5.22
C GLN A 85 7.89 -6.96 4.14
N GLN A 86 6.60 -6.64 4.13
CA GLN A 86 5.66 -7.13 3.10
C GLN A 86 6.08 -6.68 1.70
N ALA A 87 6.42 -5.40 1.51
CA ALA A 87 6.91 -4.91 0.23
C ALA A 87 8.20 -5.60 -0.21
N GLY A 88 9.13 -5.83 0.74
CA GLY A 88 10.39 -6.51 0.50
C GLY A 88 10.22 -7.98 0.11
N GLU A 89 9.32 -8.72 0.78
CA GLU A 89 8.99 -10.12 0.44
C GLU A 89 8.38 -10.24 -0.97
N ILE A 90 7.48 -9.33 -1.33
CA ILE A 90 6.91 -9.30 -2.67
C ILE A 90 7.99 -8.97 -3.71
N LEU A 91 8.84 -7.98 -3.41
CA LEU A 91 9.95 -7.58 -4.29
C LEU A 91 10.89 -8.74 -4.59
N THR A 92 11.30 -9.49 -3.56
CA THR A 92 12.17 -10.66 -3.74
C THR A 92 11.46 -11.82 -4.40
N GLY A 93 10.15 -11.98 -4.19
CA GLY A 93 9.32 -12.94 -4.90
C GLY A 93 9.19 -12.66 -6.41
N LEU A 94 9.50 -11.45 -6.86
CA LEU A 94 9.62 -11.02 -8.26
C LEU A 94 11.09 -10.96 -8.73
N ASP A 95 12.00 -11.69 -8.08
CA ASP A 95 13.45 -11.67 -8.35
C ASP A 95 14.11 -10.28 -8.26
N GLY A 96 13.45 -9.32 -7.58
CA GLY A 96 13.99 -7.99 -7.32
C GLY A 96 14.98 -7.98 -6.15
N HIS A 97 15.84 -6.96 -6.09
CA HIS A 97 16.82 -6.80 -5.01
C HIS A 97 16.40 -5.64 -4.08
N PRO A 98 16.08 -5.92 -2.79
CA PRO A 98 15.75 -4.88 -1.81
C PRO A 98 16.95 -3.97 -1.55
N SER A 99 16.75 -2.68 -1.61
CA SER A 99 17.79 -1.70 -1.28
C SER A 99 18.02 -1.65 0.24
N GLN A 100 19.22 -1.26 0.67
CA GLN A 100 19.54 -0.98 2.08
C GLN A 100 19.35 0.49 2.44
N LYS A 101 18.69 1.27 1.58
CA LYS A 101 18.43 2.70 1.79
C LYS A 101 17.10 2.90 2.50
N ILE A 102 16.98 4.07 3.13
CA ILE A 102 15.70 4.64 3.55
C ILE A 102 15.41 5.88 2.71
N ALA A 103 14.14 6.22 2.54
CA ALA A 103 13.77 7.47 1.89
C ALA A 103 14.26 8.69 2.70
N PRO A 104 14.56 9.82 2.07
CA PRO A 104 15.04 11.01 2.76
C PRO A 104 14.07 11.48 3.84
N ILE A 105 14.60 11.77 5.03
CA ILE A 105 13.89 12.33 6.17
C ILE A 105 14.41 13.75 6.37
N GLU A 106 13.49 14.72 6.38
CA GLU A 106 13.81 16.10 6.73
C GLU A 106 13.80 16.25 8.26
N GLU A 107 14.86 16.80 8.83
CA GLU A 107 14.96 17.14 10.25
C GLU A 107 14.45 18.59 10.44
N THR A 108 13.30 18.73 11.09
CA THR A 108 12.65 20.03 11.24
C THR A 108 12.93 20.71 12.57
N TYR A 109 13.41 19.96 13.56
CA TYR A 109 13.59 20.42 14.95
C TYR A 109 12.31 20.96 15.61
N LYS A 110 11.14 20.57 15.09
CA LYS A 110 9.83 20.91 15.64
C LYS A 110 9.28 19.71 16.40
N HIS A 111 9.00 19.88 17.68
CA HIS A 111 8.64 18.74 18.53
C HIS A 111 7.35 18.95 19.32
N SER A 112 6.52 19.98 18.99
CA SER A 112 5.18 20.03 19.56
C SER A 112 4.36 18.84 19.06
N ILE A 113 3.42 18.34 19.86
CA ILE A 113 2.55 17.23 19.43
C ILE A 113 1.85 17.58 18.11
N ARG A 114 1.42 18.82 17.94
CA ARG A 114 0.82 19.30 16.70
C ARG A 114 1.77 19.14 15.51
N ASP A 115 3.00 19.64 15.62
CA ASP A 115 3.99 19.52 14.53
C ASP A 115 4.24 18.07 14.16
N LEU A 116 4.43 17.20 15.16
CA LEU A 116 4.68 15.77 14.94
C LEU A 116 3.49 15.08 14.24
N LEU A 117 2.25 15.44 14.59
CA LEU A 117 1.05 14.91 13.93
C LEU A 117 0.88 15.47 12.50
N GLU A 118 1.21 16.73 12.25
CA GLU A 118 1.18 17.33 10.91
C GLU A 118 2.23 16.70 9.99
N GLU A 119 3.43 16.47 10.49
CA GLU A 119 4.49 15.76 9.75
C GLU A 119 4.11 14.31 9.47
N SER A 120 3.49 13.62 10.44
CA SER A 120 2.95 12.28 10.26
C SER A 120 1.89 12.25 9.16
N LEU A 121 0.92 13.17 9.19
CA LEU A 121 -0.12 13.28 8.16
C LEU A 121 0.48 13.51 6.76
N ASN A 122 1.57 14.28 6.66
CA ASN A 122 2.28 14.49 5.39
C ASN A 122 3.02 13.23 4.94
N HIS A 123 3.56 12.44 5.88
CA HIS A 123 4.20 11.16 5.59
C HIS A 123 3.19 10.16 5.00
N GLU A 124 2.03 9.97 5.68
CA GLU A 124 0.97 9.07 5.22
C GLU A 124 0.38 9.46 3.85
N LYS A 125 0.22 10.76 3.59
CA LYS A 125 -0.20 11.24 2.25
C LYS A 125 0.78 10.87 1.15
N LYS A 126 2.07 10.83 1.45
CA LYS A 126 3.12 10.44 0.48
C LYS A 126 3.19 8.93 0.33
N ALA A 127 3.02 8.15 1.42
CA ALA A 127 2.88 6.71 1.39
C ALA A 127 1.70 6.30 0.50
N LEU A 128 0.51 6.85 0.75
CA LEU A 128 -0.69 6.62 -0.05
C LEU A 128 -0.48 6.83 -1.55
N LYS A 129 0.26 7.88 -1.95
CA LYS A 129 0.58 8.10 -3.37
C LYS A 129 1.41 6.98 -3.98
N LYS A 130 2.37 6.44 -3.22
CA LYS A 130 3.23 5.33 -3.69
C LYS A 130 2.41 4.05 -3.89
N TYR A 131 1.53 3.71 -2.96
CA TYR A 131 0.63 2.56 -3.09
C TYR A 131 -0.35 2.74 -4.25
N LYS A 132 -0.88 3.96 -4.48
CA LYS A 132 -1.72 4.26 -5.66
C LYS A 132 -0.95 4.09 -6.97
N SER A 133 0.31 4.53 -7.02
CA SER A 133 1.16 4.30 -8.21
C SER A 133 1.44 2.81 -8.44
N LEU A 134 1.62 2.02 -7.38
CA LEU A 134 1.73 0.56 -7.52
C LEU A 134 0.44 -0.03 -8.08
N LEU A 135 -0.72 0.33 -7.52
CA LEU A 135 -2.01 -0.15 -7.98
C LEU A 135 -2.23 0.14 -9.48
N GLU A 136 -1.89 1.34 -9.95
CA GLU A 136 -2.01 1.72 -11.37
C GLU A 136 -1.21 0.78 -12.30
N VAL A 137 -0.03 0.35 -11.87
CA VAL A 137 0.84 -0.54 -12.66
C VAL A 137 0.33 -1.97 -12.65
N VAL A 138 -0.12 -2.48 -11.50
CA VAL A 138 -0.49 -3.90 -11.34
C VAL A 138 -1.95 -4.21 -11.68
N THR A 139 -2.78 -3.18 -11.91
CA THR A 139 -4.19 -3.33 -12.25
C THR A 139 -4.34 -4.16 -13.53
N ASP A 140 -5.24 -5.15 -13.50
CA ASP A 140 -5.52 -6.12 -14.56
C ASP A 140 -4.33 -7.03 -14.93
N SER A 141 -3.23 -7.03 -14.15
CA SER A 141 -2.07 -7.87 -14.41
C SER A 141 -1.79 -8.90 -13.30
N SER A 142 -2.08 -8.58 -12.04
CA SER A 142 -1.90 -9.50 -10.92
C SER A 142 -2.92 -9.25 -9.82
N VAL A 143 -3.86 -10.17 -9.63
CA VAL A 143 -4.88 -10.08 -8.56
C VAL A 143 -4.22 -9.97 -7.18
N TYR A 144 -3.15 -10.74 -6.93
CA TYR A 144 -2.42 -10.70 -5.64
C TYR A 144 -1.84 -9.30 -5.36
N LEU A 145 -1.18 -8.69 -6.35
CA LEU A 145 -0.57 -7.37 -6.19
C LEU A 145 -1.62 -6.26 -6.10
N GLU A 146 -2.75 -6.40 -6.81
CA GLU A 146 -3.86 -5.47 -6.67
C GLU A 146 -4.44 -5.49 -5.26
N GLU A 147 -4.74 -6.68 -4.72
CA GLU A 147 -5.31 -6.82 -3.37
C GLU A 147 -4.32 -6.32 -2.30
N TYR A 148 -3.03 -6.61 -2.45
CA TYR A 148 -2.00 -6.01 -1.60
C TYR A 148 -2.06 -4.48 -1.65
N ALA A 149 -1.99 -3.87 -2.83
CA ALA A 149 -2.00 -2.42 -2.99
C ALA A 149 -3.31 -1.80 -2.47
N ARG A 150 -4.49 -2.40 -2.75
CA ARG A 150 -5.79 -1.94 -2.27
C ARG A 150 -5.88 -1.97 -0.74
N THR A 151 -5.39 -3.05 -0.13
CA THR A 151 -5.38 -3.21 1.33
C THR A 151 -4.57 -2.11 1.99
N LEU A 152 -3.35 -1.87 1.50
CA LEU A 152 -2.47 -0.83 2.06
C LEU A 152 -3.02 0.58 1.80
N ILE A 153 -3.61 0.84 0.63
CA ILE A 153 -4.32 2.11 0.35
C ILE A 153 -5.40 2.35 1.41
N GLY A 154 -6.21 1.33 1.72
CA GLY A 154 -7.26 1.45 2.74
C GLY A 154 -6.71 1.77 4.13
N GLN A 155 -5.61 1.15 4.53
CA GLN A 155 -4.93 1.42 5.81
C GLN A 155 -4.37 2.86 5.86
N GLU A 156 -3.66 3.30 4.82
CA GLU A 156 -3.12 4.66 4.74
C GLU A 156 -4.21 5.75 4.74
N GLU A 157 -5.35 5.49 4.11
CA GLU A 157 -6.51 6.39 4.16
C GLU A 157 -7.11 6.46 5.58
N LEU A 158 -7.14 5.34 6.31
CA LEU A 158 -7.61 5.29 7.70
C LEU A 158 -6.65 6.06 8.63
N HIS A 159 -5.33 5.86 8.51
CA HIS A 159 -4.31 6.60 9.27
C HIS A 159 -4.47 8.11 9.09
N GLN A 160 -4.70 8.57 7.86
CA GLN A 160 -4.95 9.99 7.62
C GLN A 160 -6.23 10.50 8.28
N VAL A 161 -7.28 9.68 8.36
CA VAL A 161 -8.51 10.04 9.08
C VAL A 161 -8.25 10.18 10.58
N GLU A 162 -7.50 9.25 11.16
CA GLU A 162 -7.16 9.28 12.60
C GLU A 162 -6.27 10.48 12.94
N LEU A 163 -5.20 10.71 12.19
CA LEU A 163 -4.32 11.86 12.36
C LEU A 163 -5.07 13.19 12.25
N LYS A 164 -6.01 13.33 11.30
CA LYS A 164 -6.86 14.51 11.19
C LYS A 164 -7.78 14.70 12.38
N LYS A 165 -8.28 13.60 13.00
CA LYS A 165 -9.08 13.69 14.23
C LYS A 165 -8.23 14.14 15.41
N MET A 166 -7.03 13.56 15.57
CA MET A 166 -6.09 13.95 16.62
C MET A 166 -5.71 15.43 16.50
N LEU A 167 -5.44 15.91 15.29
CA LEU A 167 -5.08 17.31 15.04
C LEU A 167 -6.14 18.33 15.45
N ARG A 168 -7.43 17.93 15.52
CA ARG A 168 -8.50 18.86 15.97
C ARG A 168 -8.33 19.31 17.41
N ASP A 169 -7.74 18.48 18.27
CA ASP A 169 -7.52 18.79 19.68
C ASP A 169 -6.30 19.69 19.93
N TYR A 170 -5.49 19.92 18.91
CA TYR A 170 -4.27 20.73 18.96
C TYR A 170 -4.34 21.99 18.07
N SER A 171 -5.56 22.39 17.64
CA SER A 171 -5.80 23.56 16.78
C SER A 171 -5.82 24.88 17.60
#